data_3a51c882d699d66a116225074b5b5156
#
_entry.id   3a51c882d699d66a116225074b5b5156
#
_cell.length_a   1.000
_cell.length_b   1.000
_cell.length_c   1.000
_cell.angle_alpha   90.00
_cell.angle_beta   90.00
_cell.angle_gamma   90.00
#
_symmetry.space_group_name_H-M   'P 1'
#
loop_
_entity.id
_entity.type
_entity.pdbx_description
1 polymer ?
#
loop_
_entity_poly.entity_id
_entity_poly.type
_entity_poly.pdbx_seq_one_letter_code
_entity_poly.pdbx_strand_id
1 'polypeptide(L)'
;MKPELVQKELYDRIAVDHEAHNDDEASQRFRDTFIYPHLLGRIDFTGTRVLEAMCGSGQVTRQLLARGAQVVGLDVSQSQVGLFKGKFPGCAAVCASVTDLSFDSNSFDHVVVMGGLHHAHPRLEETVAEIHRVLKPGGYLCFSEPHVGSLPDLVRKVWYRVDPLFLSNEASLDFVRLKKRFSGSFTFGRDHYLGNIGYLLIFNSLVFRVPLWLKKAYAPAMMKVERVLGAFQGRRLSCFCVSQWQKK
;
A
#
# COMPACT_ATOMS: atom_id res chain seq x y z
N MET A 1 20.84 5.63 -12.80
CA MET A 1 20.09 4.36 -12.79
C MET A 1 18.61 4.70 -12.68
N LYS A 2 17.72 3.96 -13.34
CA LYS A 2 16.26 4.20 -13.21
C LYS A 2 15.83 3.93 -11.75
N PRO A 3 15.02 4.79 -11.12
CA PRO A 3 14.59 4.61 -9.71
C PRO A 3 13.98 3.24 -9.41
N GLU A 4 13.24 2.69 -10.35
CA GLU A 4 12.61 1.36 -10.26
C GLU A 4 13.62 0.22 -10.10
N LEU A 5 14.81 0.33 -10.73
CA LEU A 5 15.87 -0.69 -10.60
C LEU A 5 16.50 -0.66 -9.20
N VAL A 6 16.64 0.52 -8.62
CA VAL A 6 17.16 0.69 -7.24
C VAL A 6 16.15 0.12 -6.25
N GLN A 7 14.85 0.38 -6.46
CA GLN A 7 13.77 -0.21 -5.67
C GLN A 7 13.79 -1.74 -5.76
N LYS A 8 13.90 -2.27 -6.98
CA LYS A 8 13.99 -3.71 -7.22
C LYS A 8 15.13 -4.34 -6.41
N GLU A 9 16.34 -3.80 -6.51
CA GLU A 9 17.52 -4.32 -5.79
C GLU A 9 17.33 -4.28 -4.26
N LEU A 10 16.74 -3.21 -3.73
CA LEU A 10 16.44 -3.10 -2.30
C LEU A 10 15.46 -4.18 -1.88
N TYR A 11 14.31 -4.28 -2.54
CA TYR A 11 13.26 -5.24 -2.17
C TYR A 11 13.64 -6.69 -2.45
N ASP A 12 14.46 -6.98 -3.45
CA ASP A 12 15.05 -8.32 -3.64
C ASP A 12 15.95 -8.70 -2.45
N ARG A 13 16.70 -7.75 -1.89
CA ARG A 13 17.60 -7.98 -0.75
C ARG A 13 16.87 -8.17 0.58
N ILE A 14 15.82 -7.36 0.84
CA ILE A 14 15.12 -7.37 2.13
C ILE A 14 13.84 -8.21 2.12
N ALA A 15 13.54 -8.94 1.03
CA ALA A 15 12.26 -9.61 0.82
C ALA A 15 11.80 -10.47 2.00
N VAL A 16 12.70 -11.28 2.55
CA VAL A 16 12.39 -12.20 3.66
C VAL A 16 12.09 -11.43 4.95
N ASP A 17 12.92 -10.45 5.30
CA ASP A 17 12.70 -9.63 6.50
C ASP A 17 11.45 -8.77 6.37
N HIS A 18 11.25 -8.19 5.17
CA HIS A 18 10.05 -7.42 4.85
C HIS A 18 8.79 -8.28 5.00
N GLU A 19 8.80 -9.51 4.47
CA GLU A 19 7.69 -10.43 4.64
C GLU A 19 7.46 -10.79 6.11
N ALA A 20 8.51 -11.18 6.84
CA ALA A 20 8.40 -11.58 8.25
C ALA A 20 7.75 -10.48 9.11
N HIS A 21 8.11 -9.21 8.87
CA HIS A 21 7.56 -8.07 9.60
C HIS A 21 6.17 -7.63 9.15
N ASN A 22 5.79 -7.92 7.92
CA ASN A 22 4.48 -7.54 7.38
C ASN A 22 3.45 -8.67 7.47
N ASP A 23 3.87 -9.93 7.47
CA ASP A 23 2.93 -11.07 7.46
C ASP A 23 2.73 -11.73 8.84
N ASP A 24 3.38 -11.21 9.89
CA ASP A 24 3.14 -11.67 11.25
C ASP A 24 1.70 -11.35 11.73
N GLU A 25 1.23 -12.11 12.71
CA GLU A 25 -0.13 -12.01 13.24
C GLU A 25 -0.50 -10.59 13.70
N ALA A 26 0.43 -9.87 14.31
CA ALA A 26 0.18 -8.52 14.81
C ALA A 26 -0.06 -7.53 13.68
N SER A 27 0.76 -7.59 12.61
CA SER A 27 0.61 -6.77 11.40
C SER A 27 -0.67 -7.12 10.64
N GLN A 28 -0.99 -8.40 10.50
CA GLN A 28 -2.25 -8.82 9.86
C GLN A 28 -3.45 -8.28 10.64
N ARG A 29 -3.49 -8.48 11.96
CA ARG A 29 -4.56 -7.99 12.83
C ARG A 29 -4.67 -6.46 12.80
N PHE A 30 -3.54 -5.75 12.69
CA PHE A 30 -3.55 -4.29 12.53
C PHE A 30 -4.25 -3.87 11.25
N ARG A 31 -3.91 -4.48 10.10
CA ARG A 31 -4.55 -4.21 8.82
C ARG A 31 -6.04 -4.54 8.83
N ASP A 32 -6.40 -5.70 9.36
CA ASP A 32 -7.80 -6.15 9.47
C ASP A 32 -8.64 -5.16 10.28
N THR A 33 -8.07 -4.59 11.33
CA THR A 33 -8.79 -3.71 12.24
C THR A 33 -8.86 -2.27 11.75
N PHE A 34 -7.76 -1.72 11.21
CA PHE A 34 -7.63 -0.28 11.00
C PHE A 34 -7.50 0.12 9.52
N ILE A 35 -7.07 -0.76 8.63
CA ILE A 35 -6.82 -0.40 7.24
C ILE A 35 -7.90 -0.96 6.30
N TYR A 36 -8.10 -2.27 6.29
CA TYR A 36 -8.98 -2.93 5.33
C TYR A 36 -10.45 -2.49 5.38
N PRO A 37 -11.04 -2.13 6.54
CA PRO A 37 -12.39 -1.58 6.56
C PRO A 37 -12.55 -0.30 5.73
N HIS A 38 -11.49 0.49 5.60
CA HIS A 38 -11.47 1.73 4.81
C HIS A 38 -10.95 1.50 3.39
N LEU A 39 -9.99 0.60 3.22
CA LEU A 39 -9.37 0.30 1.92
C LEU A 39 -10.31 -0.50 1.00
N LEU A 40 -10.99 -1.51 1.55
CA LEU A 40 -11.82 -2.45 0.80
C LEU A 40 -13.32 -2.33 1.12
N GLY A 41 -13.68 -1.59 2.16
CA GLY A 41 -15.07 -1.44 2.56
C GLY A 41 -15.94 -0.77 1.50
N ARG A 42 -17.21 -1.15 1.41
CA ARG A 42 -18.24 -0.66 0.47
C ARG A 42 -18.06 -1.09 -1.00
N ILE A 43 -17.05 -1.92 -1.31
CA ILE A 43 -16.84 -2.47 -2.65
C ILE A 43 -17.17 -3.94 -2.61
N ASP A 44 -18.00 -4.40 -3.56
CA ASP A 44 -18.24 -5.82 -3.79
C ASP A 44 -17.13 -6.36 -4.71
N PHE A 45 -16.37 -7.31 -4.19
CA PHE A 45 -15.27 -7.96 -4.93
C PHE A 45 -15.68 -9.33 -5.49
N THR A 46 -16.91 -9.77 -5.29
CA THR A 46 -17.39 -11.09 -5.71
C THR A 46 -17.28 -11.26 -7.23
N GLY A 47 -16.50 -12.24 -7.68
CA GLY A 47 -16.27 -12.54 -9.09
C GLY A 47 -15.45 -11.49 -9.87
N THR A 48 -14.99 -10.43 -9.21
CA THR A 48 -14.22 -9.35 -9.88
C THR A 48 -12.76 -9.71 -10.09
N ARG A 49 -12.17 -9.17 -11.16
CA ARG A 49 -10.74 -9.28 -11.45
C ARG A 49 -9.98 -8.09 -10.86
N VAL A 50 -9.10 -8.36 -9.92
CA VAL A 50 -8.39 -7.33 -9.14
C VAL A 50 -6.89 -7.40 -9.39
N LEU A 51 -6.28 -6.26 -9.71
CA LEU A 51 -4.82 -6.11 -9.70
C LEU A 51 -4.37 -5.64 -8.32
N GLU A 52 -3.61 -6.44 -7.59
CA GLU A 52 -2.81 -5.96 -6.45
C GLU A 52 -1.48 -5.47 -7.02
N ALA A 53 -1.38 -4.16 -7.27
CA ALA A 53 -0.18 -3.55 -7.83
C ALA A 53 0.79 -3.19 -6.71
N MET A 54 2.10 -3.41 -6.96
CA MET A 54 3.16 -3.29 -5.96
C MET A 54 2.87 -4.21 -4.77
N CYS A 55 2.50 -5.47 -5.08
CA CYS A 55 1.88 -6.41 -4.15
C CYS A 55 2.81 -6.94 -3.07
N GLY A 56 4.14 -6.80 -3.25
CA GLY A 56 5.09 -7.49 -2.40
C GLY A 56 4.80 -9.00 -2.40
N SER A 57 4.79 -9.60 -1.22
CA SER A 57 4.39 -11.01 -1.02
C SER A 57 2.87 -11.23 -0.92
N GLY A 58 2.02 -10.24 -1.30
CA GLY A 58 0.57 -10.34 -1.30
C GLY A 58 -0.08 -9.88 0.00
N GLN A 59 0.14 -8.63 0.38
CA GLN A 59 -0.34 -8.10 1.67
C GLN A 59 -1.87 -8.03 1.73
N VAL A 60 -2.56 -7.76 0.61
CA VAL A 60 -4.02 -7.62 0.54
C VAL A 60 -4.68 -8.85 -0.08
N THR A 61 -3.94 -9.68 -0.80
CA THR A 61 -4.43 -10.84 -1.56
C THR A 61 -5.36 -11.73 -0.74
N ARG A 62 -4.98 -12.10 0.50
CA ARG A 62 -5.81 -12.96 1.36
C ARG A 62 -7.22 -12.38 1.56
N GLN A 63 -7.30 -11.08 1.81
CA GLN A 63 -8.57 -10.39 2.02
C GLN A 63 -9.41 -10.24 0.75
N LEU A 64 -8.75 -10.06 -0.39
CA LEU A 64 -9.42 -10.01 -1.69
C LEU A 64 -9.99 -11.37 -2.07
N LEU A 65 -9.21 -12.45 -1.90
CA LEU A 65 -9.66 -13.83 -2.13
C LEU A 65 -10.83 -14.20 -1.21
N ALA A 66 -10.78 -13.84 0.07
CA ALA A 66 -11.85 -14.08 1.03
C ALA A 66 -13.16 -13.34 0.66
N ARG A 67 -13.07 -12.31 -0.18
CA ARG A 67 -14.22 -11.55 -0.73
C ARG A 67 -14.64 -12.03 -2.12
N GLY A 68 -14.07 -13.13 -2.60
CA GLY A 68 -14.44 -13.74 -3.89
C GLY A 68 -13.78 -13.11 -5.12
N ALA A 69 -12.73 -12.30 -4.96
CA ALA A 69 -11.98 -11.71 -6.07
C ALA A 69 -11.08 -12.73 -6.76
N GLN A 70 -10.81 -12.49 -8.06
CA GLN A 70 -9.74 -13.12 -8.83
C GLN A 70 -8.53 -12.18 -8.84
N VAL A 71 -7.47 -12.53 -8.09
CA VAL A 71 -6.33 -11.64 -7.85
C VAL A 71 -5.21 -11.91 -8.83
N VAL A 72 -4.65 -10.83 -9.37
CA VAL A 72 -3.37 -10.80 -10.09
C VAL A 72 -2.41 -9.91 -9.30
N GLY A 73 -1.28 -10.48 -8.86
CA GLY A 73 -0.21 -9.72 -8.22
C GLY A 73 0.74 -9.09 -9.24
N LEU A 74 1.24 -7.89 -8.96
CA LEU A 74 2.32 -7.27 -9.74
C LEU A 74 3.31 -6.60 -8.81
N ASP A 75 4.58 -6.91 -8.97
CA ASP A 75 5.68 -6.25 -8.27
C ASP A 75 6.92 -6.16 -9.16
N VAL A 76 7.78 -5.17 -8.92
CA VAL A 76 9.03 -5.00 -9.65
C VAL A 76 10.12 -5.97 -9.16
N SER A 77 10.01 -6.45 -7.92
CA SER A 77 10.95 -7.39 -7.31
C SER A 77 10.61 -8.84 -7.65
N GLN A 78 11.58 -9.54 -8.26
CA GLN A 78 11.42 -10.96 -8.57
C GLN A 78 11.31 -11.81 -7.30
N SER A 79 12.01 -11.43 -6.23
CA SER A 79 11.97 -12.11 -4.94
C SER A 79 10.58 -11.99 -4.31
N GLN A 80 9.99 -10.79 -4.33
CA GLN A 80 8.62 -10.57 -3.83
C GLN A 80 7.58 -11.37 -4.63
N VAL A 81 7.68 -11.38 -5.96
CA VAL A 81 6.81 -12.19 -6.82
C VAL A 81 6.98 -13.69 -6.53
N GLY A 82 8.20 -14.15 -6.23
CA GLY A 82 8.47 -15.53 -5.81
C GLY A 82 7.74 -15.89 -4.52
N LEU A 83 7.83 -15.04 -3.50
CA LEU A 83 7.11 -15.19 -2.22
C LEU A 83 5.59 -15.18 -2.43
N PHE A 84 5.08 -14.24 -3.24
CA PHE A 84 3.66 -14.19 -3.60
C PHE A 84 3.17 -15.50 -4.20
N LYS A 85 3.86 -16.04 -5.21
CA LYS A 85 3.50 -17.31 -5.87
C LYS A 85 3.54 -18.50 -4.91
N GLY A 86 4.51 -18.51 -3.98
CA GLY A 86 4.59 -19.53 -2.94
C GLY A 86 3.39 -19.51 -1.98
N LYS A 87 2.91 -18.33 -1.63
CA LYS A 87 1.76 -18.14 -0.72
C LYS A 87 0.40 -18.31 -1.39
N PHE A 88 0.29 -17.91 -2.66
CA PHE A 88 -0.95 -17.89 -3.42
C PHE A 88 -0.79 -18.60 -4.78
N PRO A 89 -0.56 -19.93 -4.79
CA PRO A 89 -0.27 -20.67 -6.03
C PRO A 89 -1.43 -20.67 -7.04
N GLY A 90 -2.65 -20.36 -6.57
CA GLY A 90 -3.83 -20.19 -7.45
C GLY A 90 -3.97 -18.81 -8.08
N CYS A 91 -3.09 -17.85 -7.74
CA CYS A 91 -3.12 -16.50 -8.28
C CYS A 91 -2.00 -16.29 -9.31
N ALA A 92 -2.32 -15.57 -10.39
CA ALA A 92 -1.30 -15.09 -11.32
C ALA A 92 -0.46 -13.99 -10.65
N ALA A 93 0.85 -13.95 -10.97
CA ALA A 93 1.72 -12.85 -10.55
C ALA A 93 2.74 -12.51 -11.63
N VAL A 94 2.96 -11.22 -11.85
CA VAL A 94 3.82 -10.66 -12.89
C VAL A 94 4.93 -9.83 -12.24
N CYS A 95 6.18 -10.06 -12.68
CA CYS A 95 7.30 -9.21 -12.31
C CYS A 95 7.43 -8.09 -13.36
N ALA A 96 6.91 -6.90 -13.03
CA ALA A 96 6.91 -5.75 -13.93
C ALA A 96 6.82 -4.43 -13.16
N SER A 97 7.13 -3.31 -13.84
CA SER A 97 6.94 -1.97 -13.30
C SER A 97 5.48 -1.55 -13.36
N VAL A 98 5.00 -0.90 -12.31
CA VAL A 98 3.66 -0.29 -12.28
C VAL A 98 3.54 0.94 -13.19
N THR A 99 4.66 1.48 -13.67
CA THR A 99 4.70 2.64 -14.60
C THR A 99 4.54 2.26 -16.07
N ASP A 100 4.53 0.95 -16.37
CA ASP A 100 4.37 0.40 -17.72
C ASP A 100 3.72 -0.98 -17.61
N LEU A 101 2.40 -0.98 -17.45
CA LEU A 101 1.61 -2.18 -17.23
C LEU A 101 1.36 -2.92 -18.55
N SER A 102 1.88 -4.13 -18.68
CA SER A 102 1.68 -5.01 -19.84
C SER A 102 0.27 -5.65 -19.89
N PHE A 103 -0.73 -4.94 -19.40
CA PHE A 103 -2.13 -5.35 -19.46
C PHE A 103 -2.92 -4.46 -20.40
N ASP A 104 -3.96 -5.01 -21.00
CA ASP A 104 -4.88 -4.25 -21.86
C ASP A 104 -5.64 -3.18 -21.08
N SER A 105 -6.05 -2.12 -21.77
CA SER A 105 -6.94 -1.11 -21.19
C SER A 105 -8.25 -1.76 -20.73
N ASN A 106 -8.81 -1.29 -19.61
CA ASN A 106 -10.08 -1.77 -19.05
C ASN A 106 -10.08 -3.28 -18.75
N SER A 107 -8.95 -3.83 -18.26
CA SER A 107 -8.80 -5.26 -18.00
C SER A 107 -9.06 -5.67 -16.54
N PHE A 108 -9.14 -4.71 -15.61
CA PHE A 108 -9.38 -4.96 -14.20
C PHE A 108 -10.62 -4.21 -13.68
N ASP A 109 -11.41 -4.88 -12.86
CA ASP A 109 -12.54 -4.26 -12.17
C ASP A 109 -12.05 -3.33 -11.06
N HIS A 110 -10.98 -3.71 -10.36
CA HIS A 110 -10.37 -2.90 -9.31
C HIS A 110 -8.85 -3.01 -9.34
N VAL A 111 -8.16 -1.96 -8.85
CA VAL A 111 -6.73 -1.96 -8.55
C VAL A 111 -6.55 -1.59 -7.08
N VAL A 112 -5.73 -2.36 -6.38
CA VAL A 112 -5.41 -2.11 -4.96
C VAL A 112 -3.91 -1.91 -4.82
N VAL A 113 -3.51 -0.85 -4.10
CA VAL A 113 -2.10 -0.57 -3.76
C VAL A 113 -1.99 -0.30 -2.27
N MET A 114 -1.11 -1.01 -1.60
CA MET A 114 -0.89 -0.83 -0.18
C MET A 114 0.56 -0.47 0.14
N GLY A 115 0.81 0.80 0.40
CA GLY A 115 2.15 1.31 0.74
C GLY A 115 3.14 1.21 -0.42
N GLY A 116 2.70 1.47 -1.65
CA GLY A 116 3.52 1.32 -2.85
C GLY A 116 3.73 2.61 -3.64
N LEU A 117 2.67 3.42 -3.81
CA LEU A 117 2.71 4.59 -4.71
C LEU A 117 3.75 5.65 -4.30
N HIS A 118 4.11 5.73 -3.02
CA HIS A 118 5.14 6.67 -2.56
C HIS A 118 6.54 6.32 -3.09
N HIS A 119 6.77 5.10 -3.57
CA HIS A 119 8.00 4.69 -4.26
C HIS A 119 8.00 5.06 -5.75
N ALA A 120 6.84 5.44 -6.31
CA ALA A 120 6.74 5.73 -7.74
C ALA A 120 7.27 7.13 -8.15
N HIS A 121 7.74 7.95 -7.22
CA HIS A 121 8.34 9.25 -7.55
C HIS A 121 9.64 9.12 -8.36
N PRO A 122 9.88 10.02 -9.32
CA PRO A 122 9.04 11.18 -9.72
C PRO A 122 7.90 10.83 -10.68
N ARG A 123 7.70 9.56 -11.06
CA ARG A 123 6.74 9.08 -12.07
C ARG A 123 5.35 8.76 -11.51
N LEU A 124 4.99 9.29 -10.35
CA LEU A 124 3.71 8.99 -9.68
C LEU A 124 2.48 9.32 -10.55
N GLU A 125 2.50 10.44 -11.28
CA GLU A 125 1.37 10.82 -12.16
C GLU A 125 1.23 9.85 -13.33
N GLU A 126 2.34 9.37 -13.91
CA GLU A 126 2.35 8.35 -14.96
C GLU A 126 1.81 7.02 -14.41
N THR A 127 2.24 6.63 -13.20
CA THR A 127 1.74 5.44 -12.51
C THR A 127 0.22 5.48 -12.33
N VAL A 128 -0.32 6.60 -11.84
CA VAL A 128 -1.78 6.75 -11.66
C VAL A 128 -2.51 6.74 -13.01
N ALA A 129 -1.91 7.30 -14.07
CA ALA A 129 -2.47 7.24 -15.42
C ALA A 129 -2.51 5.81 -15.98
N GLU A 130 -1.45 5.01 -15.77
CA GLU A 130 -1.42 3.59 -16.15
C GLU A 130 -2.45 2.76 -15.38
N ILE A 131 -2.56 2.98 -14.08
CA ILE A 131 -3.62 2.35 -13.27
C ILE A 131 -5.01 2.74 -13.80
N HIS A 132 -5.23 4.01 -14.12
CA HIS A 132 -6.48 4.45 -14.74
C HIS A 132 -6.73 3.75 -16.08
N ARG A 133 -5.71 3.57 -16.91
CA ARG A 133 -5.83 2.91 -18.21
C ARG A 133 -6.33 1.46 -18.08
N VAL A 134 -5.75 0.68 -17.16
CA VAL A 134 -6.11 -0.73 -16.98
C VAL A 134 -7.41 -0.95 -16.19
N LEU A 135 -7.89 0.03 -15.44
CA LEU A 135 -9.18 -0.02 -14.77
C LEU A 135 -10.33 0.04 -15.76
N LYS A 136 -11.38 -0.74 -15.56
CA LYS A 136 -12.66 -0.61 -16.27
C LYS A 136 -13.39 0.68 -15.82
N PRO A 137 -14.24 1.29 -16.66
CA PRO A 137 -15.14 2.35 -16.23
C PRO A 137 -15.99 1.89 -15.02
N GLY A 138 -16.14 2.75 -14.02
CA GLY A 138 -16.81 2.42 -12.75
C GLY A 138 -15.93 1.63 -11.76
N GLY A 139 -14.76 1.12 -12.18
CA GLY A 139 -13.81 0.42 -11.31
C GLY A 139 -13.11 1.33 -10.30
N TYR A 140 -12.56 0.73 -9.25
CA TYR A 140 -11.94 1.48 -8.15
C TYR A 140 -10.43 1.29 -8.10
N LEU A 141 -9.70 2.40 -7.92
CA LEU A 141 -8.36 2.42 -7.35
C LEU A 141 -8.49 2.62 -5.84
N CYS A 142 -8.09 1.60 -5.07
CA CYS A 142 -8.06 1.62 -3.60
C CYS A 142 -6.60 1.66 -3.12
N PHE A 143 -6.24 2.63 -2.32
CA PHE A 143 -4.84 2.72 -1.88
C PHE A 143 -4.68 3.30 -0.49
N SER A 144 -3.56 2.91 0.16
CA SER A 144 -3.14 3.38 1.48
C SER A 144 -1.71 3.88 1.41
N GLU A 145 -1.49 5.18 1.63
CA GLU A 145 -0.19 5.83 1.40
C GLU A 145 0.14 6.89 2.43
N PRO A 146 1.42 7.12 2.73
CA PRO A 146 1.84 8.29 3.48
C PRO A 146 1.45 9.58 2.75
N HIS A 147 1.01 10.60 3.50
CA HIS A 147 0.55 11.85 2.92
C HIS A 147 1.32 13.07 3.42
N VAL A 148 1.38 14.12 2.60
CA VAL A 148 2.01 15.38 2.98
C VAL A 148 1.16 16.20 3.95
N GLY A 149 1.84 17.01 4.76
CA GLY A 149 1.21 18.05 5.59
C GLY A 149 0.75 17.57 6.97
N SER A 150 1.25 16.44 7.44
CA SER A 150 1.11 16.00 8.84
C SER A 150 2.42 16.18 9.63
N LEU A 151 2.35 16.14 10.96
CA LEU A 151 3.56 16.12 11.80
C LEU A 151 4.42 14.87 11.55
N PRO A 152 3.84 13.65 11.44
CA PRO A 152 4.61 12.47 11.01
C PRO A 152 5.31 12.64 9.65
N ASP A 153 4.74 13.37 8.70
CA ASP A 153 5.37 13.65 7.42
C ASP A 153 6.64 14.50 7.56
N LEU A 154 6.65 15.47 8.48
CA LEU A 154 7.87 16.26 8.75
C LEU A 154 8.99 15.38 9.31
N VAL A 155 8.68 14.49 10.24
CA VAL A 155 9.64 13.52 10.79
C VAL A 155 10.13 12.57 9.68
N ARG A 156 9.22 12.06 8.84
CA ARG A 156 9.52 11.16 7.72
C ARG A 156 10.49 11.80 6.72
N LYS A 157 10.31 13.07 6.38
CA LYS A 157 11.21 13.80 5.47
C LYS A 157 12.66 13.85 5.95
N VAL A 158 12.86 13.95 7.26
CA VAL A 158 14.20 13.88 7.87
C VAL A 158 14.70 12.43 7.85
N TRP A 159 13.87 11.48 8.28
CA TRP A 159 14.23 10.07 8.37
C TRP A 159 14.61 9.48 7.01
N TYR A 160 13.85 9.74 5.97
CA TYR A 160 14.12 9.27 4.59
C TYR A 160 15.49 9.72 4.04
N ARG A 161 16.08 10.77 4.62
CA ARG A 161 17.41 11.26 4.20
C ARG A 161 18.56 10.54 4.92
N VAL A 162 18.31 9.94 6.07
CA VAL A 162 19.38 9.42 6.94
C VAL A 162 19.33 7.90 7.11
N ASP A 163 18.21 7.24 6.89
CA ASP A 163 18.08 5.80 7.05
C ASP A 163 18.23 5.08 5.69
N PRO A 164 19.17 4.10 5.59
CA PRO A 164 19.46 3.38 4.33
C PRO A 164 18.33 2.48 3.82
N LEU A 165 17.26 2.27 4.60
CA LEU A 165 16.06 1.56 4.14
C LEU A 165 15.21 2.39 3.17
N PHE A 166 15.46 3.71 3.09
CA PHE A 166 14.71 4.61 2.22
C PHE A 166 15.56 5.08 1.06
N LEU A 167 14.93 5.20 -0.09
CA LEU A 167 15.56 5.66 -1.31
C LEU A 167 15.21 7.12 -1.60
N SER A 168 16.06 7.80 -2.33
CA SER A 168 15.91 9.23 -2.63
C SER A 168 14.66 9.57 -3.46
N ASN A 169 14.03 8.59 -4.09
CA ASN A 169 12.79 8.73 -4.86
C ASN A 169 11.52 8.49 -4.02
N GLU A 170 11.64 8.20 -2.72
CA GLU A 170 10.48 8.01 -1.86
C GLU A 170 9.96 9.33 -1.33
N ALA A 171 8.67 9.58 -1.50
CA ALA A 171 8.04 10.79 -0.99
C ALA A 171 6.56 10.58 -0.66
N SER A 172 6.09 11.23 0.40
CA SER A 172 4.66 11.25 0.76
C SER A 172 3.81 11.84 -0.37
N LEU A 173 2.59 11.31 -0.54
CA LEU A 173 1.68 11.75 -1.59
C LEU A 173 0.99 13.07 -1.24
N ASP A 174 0.95 14.00 -2.18
CA ASP A 174 0.09 15.17 -2.12
C ASP A 174 -1.30 14.84 -2.71
N PHE A 175 -2.19 14.38 -1.86
CA PHE A 175 -3.56 14.00 -2.25
C PHE A 175 -4.36 15.16 -2.86
N VAL A 176 -4.12 16.39 -2.42
CA VAL A 176 -4.81 17.57 -2.96
C VAL A 176 -4.38 17.82 -4.40
N ARG A 177 -3.08 17.83 -4.65
CA ARG A 177 -2.50 17.98 -5.99
C ARG A 177 -2.94 16.85 -6.91
N LEU A 178 -2.86 15.60 -6.46
CA LEU A 178 -3.24 14.43 -7.26
C LEU A 178 -4.72 14.44 -7.62
N LYS A 179 -5.61 14.73 -6.66
CA LYS A 179 -7.05 14.87 -6.93
C LYS A 179 -7.34 15.98 -7.94
N LYS A 180 -6.67 17.13 -7.82
CA LYS A 180 -6.80 18.22 -8.81
C LYS A 180 -6.37 17.74 -10.20
N ARG A 181 -5.22 17.05 -10.30
CA ARG A 181 -4.66 16.55 -11.57
C ARG A 181 -5.57 15.53 -12.26
N PHE A 182 -6.21 14.66 -11.49
CA PHE A 182 -7.04 13.56 -11.99
C PHE A 182 -8.56 13.80 -11.84
N SER A 183 -8.98 15.06 -11.64
CA SER A 183 -10.40 15.42 -11.42
C SER A 183 -11.30 15.07 -12.63
N GLY A 184 -10.77 15.06 -13.85
CA GLY A 184 -11.47 14.61 -15.05
C GLY A 184 -11.60 13.10 -15.17
N SER A 185 -10.69 12.33 -14.54
CA SER A 185 -10.55 10.88 -14.69
C SER A 185 -11.23 10.07 -13.59
N PHE A 186 -11.28 10.60 -12.37
CA PHE A 186 -11.82 9.91 -11.21
C PHE A 186 -12.86 10.72 -10.45
N THR A 187 -13.79 10.00 -9.84
CA THR A 187 -14.63 10.48 -8.73
C THR A 187 -13.96 10.03 -7.43
N PHE A 188 -13.81 10.92 -6.47
CA PHE A 188 -13.05 10.67 -5.25
C PHE A 188 -13.98 10.35 -4.08
N GLY A 189 -13.71 9.23 -3.42
CA GLY A 189 -14.30 8.90 -2.15
C GLY A 189 -13.76 9.75 -0.99
N ARG A 190 -14.24 9.45 0.21
CA ARG A 190 -13.74 10.06 1.44
C ARG A 190 -12.31 9.61 1.72
N ASP A 191 -11.45 10.56 2.08
CA ASP A 191 -10.12 10.25 2.62
C ASP A 191 -10.21 9.90 4.10
N HIS A 192 -9.56 8.80 4.48
CA HIS A 192 -9.45 8.35 5.87
C HIS A 192 -7.99 8.53 6.33
N TYR A 193 -7.78 9.50 7.21
CA TYR A 193 -6.48 9.84 7.77
C TYR A 193 -6.23 9.03 9.04
N LEU A 194 -5.28 8.11 9.00
CA LEU A 194 -5.09 7.04 9.97
C LEU A 194 -3.62 6.90 10.39
N GLY A 195 -3.39 6.05 11.38
CA GLY A 195 -2.06 5.66 11.83
C GLY A 195 -1.44 6.63 12.85
N ASN A 196 -1.09 6.07 14.00
CA ASN A 196 -0.38 6.75 15.08
C ASN A 196 0.70 5.82 15.66
N ILE A 197 0.90 5.75 16.96
CA ILE A 197 1.96 4.98 17.61
C ILE A 197 1.86 3.48 17.30
N GLY A 198 0.65 2.91 17.30
CA GLY A 198 0.45 1.50 16.95
C GLY A 198 0.86 1.21 15.51
N TYR A 199 0.52 2.09 14.57
CA TYR A 199 0.97 1.99 13.18
C TYR A 199 2.50 1.98 13.08
N LEU A 200 3.18 2.89 13.77
CA LEU A 200 4.63 2.98 13.73
C LEU A 200 5.30 1.72 14.32
N LEU A 201 4.84 1.25 15.47
CA LEU A 201 5.50 0.15 16.18
C LEU A 201 5.06 -1.25 15.72
N ILE A 202 3.83 -1.41 15.20
CA ILE A 202 3.34 -2.70 14.70
C ILE A 202 3.60 -2.82 13.19
N PHE A 203 3.02 -1.92 12.40
CA PHE A 203 3.06 -2.03 10.95
C PHE A 203 4.43 -1.67 10.37
N ASN A 204 5.09 -0.62 10.88
CA ASN A 204 6.44 -0.21 10.47
C ASN A 204 7.55 -0.78 11.37
N SER A 205 7.33 -1.92 12.00
CA SER A 205 8.29 -2.52 12.94
C SER A 205 9.66 -2.83 12.30
N LEU A 206 9.70 -3.13 11.00
CA LEU A 206 10.96 -3.30 10.25
C LEU A 206 11.78 -2.00 10.22
N VAL A 207 11.15 -0.87 9.95
CA VAL A 207 11.80 0.44 9.91
C VAL A 207 12.43 0.80 11.26
N PHE A 208 11.72 0.48 12.35
CA PHE A 208 12.21 0.70 13.72
C PHE A 208 13.08 -0.46 14.24
N ARG A 209 13.36 -1.46 13.40
CA ARG A 209 14.20 -2.64 13.75
C ARG A 209 13.74 -3.34 15.02
N VAL A 210 12.42 -3.40 15.23
CA VAL A 210 11.82 -4.03 16.41
C VAL A 210 11.87 -5.54 16.25
N PRO A 211 12.46 -6.29 17.18
CA PRO A 211 12.43 -7.75 17.15
C PRO A 211 11.00 -8.30 17.17
N LEU A 212 10.69 -9.31 16.36
CA LEU A 212 9.34 -9.87 16.23
C LEU A 212 8.77 -10.40 17.55
N TRP A 213 9.62 -10.99 18.42
CA TRP A 213 9.18 -11.46 19.74
C TRP A 213 8.71 -10.29 20.63
N LEU A 214 9.41 -9.15 20.59
CA LEU A 214 9.03 -7.95 21.34
C LEU A 214 7.75 -7.33 20.77
N LYS A 215 7.65 -7.25 19.43
CA LYS A 215 6.44 -6.80 18.73
C LYS A 215 5.23 -7.62 19.17
N LYS A 216 5.33 -8.95 19.19
CA LYS A 216 4.27 -9.85 19.66
C LYS A 216 3.82 -9.54 21.08
N ALA A 217 4.76 -9.24 21.96
CA ALA A 217 4.47 -8.97 23.37
C ALA A 217 3.66 -7.67 23.58
N TYR A 218 4.02 -6.58 22.90
CA TYR A 218 3.35 -5.29 23.11
C TYR A 218 2.18 -5.00 22.14
N ALA A 219 2.07 -5.70 21.04
CA ALA A 219 1.07 -5.41 20.02
C ALA A 219 -0.37 -5.32 20.54
N PRO A 220 -0.85 -6.20 21.46
CA PRO A 220 -2.20 -6.08 21.99
C PRO A 220 -2.47 -4.75 22.70
N ALA A 221 -1.49 -4.24 23.45
CA ALA A 221 -1.59 -2.93 24.11
C ALA A 221 -1.57 -1.79 23.09
N MET A 222 -0.66 -1.85 22.10
CA MET A 222 -0.56 -0.84 21.05
C MET A 222 -1.80 -0.77 20.17
N MET A 223 -2.49 -1.90 19.92
CA MET A 223 -3.78 -1.91 19.23
C MET A 223 -4.87 -1.13 19.97
N LYS A 224 -4.87 -1.17 21.32
CA LYS A 224 -5.78 -0.36 22.13
C LYS A 224 -5.43 1.12 22.05
N VAL A 225 -4.15 1.45 22.17
CA VAL A 225 -3.65 2.83 22.02
C VAL A 225 -4.01 3.39 20.65
N GLU A 226 -3.77 2.62 19.56
CA GLU A 226 -4.13 3.01 18.19
C GLU A 226 -5.61 3.36 18.07
N ARG A 227 -6.49 2.53 18.66
CA ARG A 227 -7.94 2.76 18.63
C ARG A 227 -8.35 4.03 19.37
N VAL A 228 -7.80 4.25 20.57
CA VAL A 228 -8.13 5.42 21.38
C VAL A 228 -7.64 6.70 20.71
N LEU A 229 -6.37 6.74 20.31
CA LEU A 229 -5.79 7.91 19.65
C LEU A 229 -6.44 8.17 18.27
N GLY A 230 -6.75 7.09 17.53
CA GLY A 230 -7.41 7.18 16.23
C GLY A 230 -8.79 7.84 16.28
N ALA A 231 -9.52 7.72 17.40
CA ALA A 231 -10.83 8.37 17.57
C ALA A 231 -10.73 9.92 17.58
N PHE A 232 -9.58 10.47 17.97
CA PHE A 232 -9.32 11.92 18.05
C PHE A 232 -8.37 12.40 16.93
N GLN A 233 -7.95 11.50 16.05
CA GLN A 233 -6.95 11.78 15.06
C GLN A 233 -7.53 12.48 13.84
N GLY A 234 -6.89 13.58 13.44
CA GLY A 234 -7.16 14.26 12.18
C GLY A 234 -5.96 14.21 11.23
N ARG A 235 -6.10 14.80 10.06
CA ARG A 235 -5.07 14.87 9.01
C ARG A 235 -3.68 15.28 9.54
N ARG A 236 -3.63 16.24 10.50
CA ARG A 236 -2.35 16.79 10.99
C ARG A 236 -1.52 15.80 11.82
N LEU A 237 -2.16 14.79 12.40
CA LEU A 237 -1.51 13.82 13.30
C LEU A 237 -1.42 12.41 12.69
N SER A 238 -1.99 12.19 11.52
CA SER A 238 -2.01 10.88 10.86
C SER A 238 -0.71 10.55 10.14
N CYS A 239 -0.36 9.27 10.14
CA CYS A 239 0.82 8.77 9.44
C CYS A 239 0.55 8.47 7.97
N PHE A 240 -0.68 8.05 7.64
CA PHE A 240 -1.07 7.69 6.28
C PHE A 240 -2.53 8.04 6.00
N CYS A 241 -2.89 7.97 4.73
CA CYS A 241 -4.24 8.19 4.24
C CYS A 241 -4.70 6.99 3.41
N VAL A 242 -5.92 6.53 3.65
CA VAL A 242 -6.60 5.53 2.81
C VAL A 242 -7.62 6.25 1.94
N SER A 243 -7.62 5.96 0.65
CA SER A 243 -8.53 6.60 -0.31
C SER A 243 -9.03 5.60 -1.35
N GLN A 244 -10.25 5.83 -1.84
CA GLN A 244 -10.88 5.07 -2.91
C GLN A 244 -11.29 6.05 -4.02
N TRP A 245 -10.80 5.80 -5.24
CA TRP A 245 -11.07 6.63 -6.41
C TRP A 245 -11.77 5.79 -7.47
N GLN A 246 -12.96 6.19 -7.89
CA GLN A 246 -13.74 5.49 -8.92
C GLN A 246 -13.44 6.08 -10.29
N LYS A 247 -13.06 5.25 -11.26
CA LYS A 247 -12.87 5.64 -12.67
C LYS A 247 -14.21 6.09 -13.25
N LYS A 248 -14.21 7.26 -13.89
CA LYS A 248 -15.37 7.80 -14.62
C LYS A 248 -15.65 7.07 -15.92
#